data_bc00bcdf79c9fc7bcfb5414deeca7615
#
_entry.id   bc00bcdf79c9fc7bcfb5414deeca7615
#
_cell.length_a   1.000
_cell.length_b   1.000
_cell.length_c   1.000
_cell.angle_alpha   90.00
_cell.angle_beta   90.00
_cell.angle_gamma   90.00
#
_symmetry.space_group_name_H-M   'P 1'
#
loop_
_entity.id
_entity.type
_entity.pdbx_description
1 polymer ?
#
loop_
_entity_poly.entity_id
_entity_poly.type
_entity_poly.pdbx_seq_one_letter_code
_entity_poly.pdbx_strand_id
1 'polypeptide(L)'
;AETPLLVVPDVLKGLRDLAAAARARTQAKVIAVTGSVGKTGTKEALRLALAKDGETHASVASYNNHWGVPLSLARCPESARYAVLEMGMNHAGEIAPLSRLARPHVALITTIAPVHLEFFGTLAKIADAKAEIFLGLEPDGTAVINRDIAQFTQLRRRAREANVGRVVSFGEHPKADARLIKCALHPHCSTVEAQIFGAEVTYKIGAPGRHLVANSLAVLATAVLVGADLALAALALAELKPVSGRGVPIEIDLPGGPALVIDESYNACLLY
;
A
#
# COMPACT_ATOMS: atom_id res chain seq x y z
N ALA A 1 25.78 -11.65 27.80
CA ALA A 1 25.56 -12.51 26.65
C ALA A 1 26.23 -11.85 25.44
N GLU A 2 27.12 -12.56 24.77
CA GLU A 2 27.72 -12.09 23.52
C GLU A 2 26.63 -12.10 22.44
N THR A 3 26.38 -10.93 21.87
CA THR A 3 25.43 -10.82 20.75
C THR A 3 26.11 -11.38 19.49
N PRO A 4 25.49 -12.32 18.77
CA PRO A 4 26.06 -12.82 17.52
C PRO A 4 26.22 -11.68 16.51
N LEU A 5 27.41 -11.57 15.91
CA LEU A 5 27.73 -10.57 14.92
C LEU A 5 27.96 -11.20 13.53
N LEU A 6 27.31 -10.64 12.51
CA LEU A 6 27.59 -10.94 11.12
C LEU A 6 28.44 -9.79 10.56
N VAL A 7 29.74 -10.03 10.37
CA VAL A 7 30.67 -9.05 9.82
C VAL A 7 30.64 -9.13 8.30
N VAL A 8 30.36 -8.01 7.63
CA VAL A 8 30.26 -7.93 6.17
C VAL A 8 31.04 -6.72 5.65
N PRO A 9 31.62 -6.78 4.42
CA PRO A 9 32.36 -5.66 3.83
C PRO A 9 31.46 -4.45 3.51
N ASP A 10 30.19 -4.70 3.18
CA ASP A 10 29.16 -3.69 2.86
C ASP A 10 27.88 -4.05 3.58
N VAL A 11 27.48 -3.18 4.51
CA VAL A 11 26.30 -3.41 5.38
C VAL A 11 25.01 -3.40 4.57
N LEU A 12 24.87 -2.52 3.58
CA LEU A 12 23.66 -2.46 2.75
C LEU A 12 23.54 -3.70 1.86
N LYS A 13 24.66 -4.14 1.28
CA LYS A 13 24.69 -5.39 0.51
C LYS A 13 24.35 -6.58 1.41
N GLY A 14 24.95 -6.68 2.58
CA GLY A 14 24.64 -7.74 3.56
C GLY A 14 23.16 -7.76 3.95
N LEU A 15 22.56 -6.58 4.17
CA LEU A 15 21.13 -6.48 4.45
C LEU A 15 20.26 -6.95 3.26
N ARG A 16 20.65 -6.62 2.03
CA ARG A 16 19.95 -7.09 0.82
C ARG A 16 20.10 -8.60 0.64
N ASP A 17 21.25 -9.17 0.93
CA ASP A 17 21.47 -10.62 0.88
C ASP A 17 20.62 -11.35 1.92
N LEU A 18 20.51 -10.83 3.15
CA LEU A 18 19.59 -11.34 4.17
C LEU A 18 18.12 -11.25 3.72
N ALA A 19 17.73 -10.12 3.11
CA ALA A 19 16.39 -9.94 2.58
C ALA A 19 16.08 -10.92 1.45
N ALA A 20 17.02 -11.16 0.54
CA ALA A 20 16.88 -12.14 -0.54
C ALA A 20 16.73 -13.56 0.02
N ALA A 21 17.51 -13.94 1.03
CA ALA A 21 17.43 -15.22 1.70
C ALA A 21 16.06 -15.37 2.42
N ALA A 22 15.59 -14.33 3.11
CA ALA A 22 14.27 -14.33 3.74
C ALA A 22 13.14 -14.47 2.72
N ARG A 23 13.24 -13.74 1.57
CA ARG A 23 12.26 -13.85 0.48
C ARG A 23 12.27 -15.23 -0.17
N ALA A 24 13.42 -15.88 -0.28
CA ALA A 24 13.54 -17.21 -0.86
C ALA A 24 12.93 -18.32 0.02
N ARG A 25 13.01 -18.19 1.35
CA ARG A 25 12.48 -19.19 2.31
C ARG A 25 10.97 -19.06 2.54
N THR A 26 10.40 -17.84 2.43
CA THR A 26 8.99 -17.63 2.75
C THR A 26 8.07 -18.03 1.61
N GLN A 27 6.94 -18.65 1.95
CA GLN A 27 5.82 -18.94 1.03
C GLN A 27 4.75 -17.83 1.06
N ALA A 28 4.99 -16.74 1.78
CA ALA A 28 4.04 -15.64 1.90
C ALA A 28 3.63 -15.08 0.53
N LYS A 29 2.34 -14.76 0.39
CA LYS A 29 1.87 -13.91 -0.71
C LYS A 29 2.35 -12.49 -0.47
N VAL A 30 3.31 -12.02 -1.26
CA VAL A 30 3.94 -10.70 -1.13
C VAL A 30 3.15 -9.68 -1.92
N ILE A 31 2.81 -8.57 -1.25
CA ILE A 31 2.10 -7.42 -1.80
C ILE A 31 3.01 -6.21 -1.70
N ALA A 32 3.25 -5.52 -2.81
CA ALA A 32 3.97 -4.26 -2.85
C ALA A 32 3.01 -3.10 -3.09
N VAL A 33 3.15 -2.04 -2.28
CA VAL A 33 2.28 -0.85 -2.34
C VAL A 33 3.12 0.39 -2.62
N THR A 34 2.79 1.12 -3.68
CA THR A 34 3.34 2.45 -3.96
C THR A 34 2.22 3.45 -4.31
N GLY A 35 2.59 4.68 -4.52
CA GLY A 35 1.70 5.78 -4.88
C GLY A 35 2.23 7.11 -4.40
N SER A 36 1.68 8.20 -4.86
CA SER A 36 2.04 9.54 -4.40
C SER A 36 1.59 9.75 -2.96
N VAL A 37 0.32 9.46 -2.67
CA VAL A 37 -0.29 9.52 -1.34
C VAL A 37 -1.05 8.23 -1.05
N GLY A 38 -1.38 7.96 0.23
CA GLY A 38 -2.18 6.81 0.64
C GLY A 38 -1.42 5.50 0.84
N LYS A 39 -0.11 5.41 0.54
CA LYS A 39 0.70 4.18 0.69
C LYS A 39 0.60 3.57 2.08
N THR A 40 0.95 4.31 3.11
CA THR A 40 1.00 3.82 4.50
C THR A 40 -0.39 3.42 5.00
N GLY A 41 -1.42 4.24 4.73
CA GLY A 41 -2.80 3.91 5.09
C GLY A 41 -3.29 2.64 4.39
N THR A 42 -2.96 2.46 3.11
CA THR A 42 -3.31 1.25 2.34
C THR A 42 -2.55 0.03 2.86
N LYS A 43 -1.25 0.16 3.17
CA LYS A 43 -0.45 -0.90 3.78
C LYS A 43 -1.04 -1.34 5.12
N GLU A 44 -1.42 -0.41 6.00
CA GLU A 44 -2.03 -0.73 7.30
C GLU A 44 -3.41 -1.36 7.12
N ALA A 45 -4.23 -0.87 6.18
CA ALA A 45 -5.52 -1.47 5.88
C ALA A 45 -5.38 -2.91 5.34
N LEU A 46 -4.39 -3.17 4.46
CA LEU A 46 -4.06 -4.52 4.00
C LEU A 46 -3.60 -5.42 5.15
N ARG A 47 -2.69 -4.92 6.01
CA ARG A 47 -2.23 -5.66 7.17
C ARG A 47 -3.40 -6.08 8.07
N LEU A 48 -4.31 -5.15 8.33
CA LEU A 48 -5.50 -5.40 9.15
C LEU A 48 -6.45 -6.41 8.49
N ALA A 49 -6.75 -6.23 7.21
CA ALA A 49 -7.65 -7.09 6.45
C ALA A 49 -7.12 -8.53 6.33
N LEU A 50 -5.84 -8.69 6.04
CA LEU A 50 -5.22 -9.99 5.84
C LEU A 50 -4.95 -10.73 7.16
N ALA A 51 -4.73 -10.01 8.26
CA ALA A 51 -4.49 -10.60 9.58
C ALA A 51 -5.69 -11.40 10.12
N LYS A 52 -6.91 -11.18 9.61
CA LYS A 52 -8.08 -12.00 9.96
C LYS A 52 -8.08 -13.37 9.25
N ASP A 53 -7.29 -13.51 8.19
CA ASP A 53 -7.22 -14.72 7.38
C ASP A 53 -5.90 -15.51 7.58
N GLY A 54 -4.85 -14.87 8.09
CA GLY A 54 -3.58 -15.52 8.38
C GLY A 54 -2.49 -14.60 8.88
N GLU A 55 -1.38 -15.19 9.33
CA GLU A 55 -0.24 -14.42 9.81
C GLU A 55 0.25 -13.44 8.75
N THR A 56 0.23 -12.16 9.10
CA THR A 56 0.53 -11.07 8.17
C THR A 56 1.69 -10.23 8.67
N HIS A 57 2.78 -10.23 7.92
CA HIS A 57 3.92 -9.35 8.11
C HIS A 57 3.74 -8.06 7.29
N ALA A 58 4.12 -6.91 7.84
CA ALA A 58 4.11 -5.64 7.11
C ALA A 58 5.30 -4.77 7.48
N SER A 59 5.71 -3.88 6.56
CA SER A 59 6.71 -2.86 6.85
C SER A 59 6.32 -2.03 8.07
N VAL A 60 7.25 -1.88 9.02
CA VAL A 60 7.05 -1.02 10.19
C VAL A 60 7.07 0.44 9.73
N ALA A 61 6.15 1.25 10.24
CA ALA A 61 6.01 2.66 9.87
C ALA A 61 6.09 2.85 8.34
N SER A 62 6.88 3.82 7.87
CA SER A 62 7.10 4.08 6.44
C SER A 62 8.50 3.63 6.00
N TYR A 63 8.95 2.44 6.43
CA TYR A 63 10.22 1.84 5.98
C TYR A 63 10.10 1.40 4.52
N ASN A 64 10.18 2.36 3.59
CA ASN A 64 9.81 2.20 2.18
C ASN A 64 10.95 2.47 1.18
N ASN A 65 12.16 2.75 1.67
CA ASN A 65 13.35 3.05 0.86
C ASN A 65 14.32 1.85 0.75
N HIS A 66 15.49 2.10 0.17
CA HIS A 66 16.54 1.10 -0.07
C HIS A 66 17.16 0.44 1.19
N TRP A 67 16.89 0.97 2.39
CA TRP A 67 17.17 0.35 3.68
C TRP A 67 15.93 -0.34 4.25
N GLY A 68 14.80 0.34 4.21
CA GLY A 68 13.57 -0.06 4.89
C GLY A 68 12.93 -1.30 4.29
N VAL A 69 12.89 -1.42 2.96
CA VAL A 69 12.29 -2.59 2.29
C VAL A 69 13.13 -3.85 2.52
N PRO A 70 14.47 -3.84 2.33
CA PRO A 70 15.29 -4.99 2.70
C PRO A 70 15.18 -5.38 4.17
N LEU A 71 15.16 -4.41 5.09
CA LEU A 71 14.99 -4.68 6.52
C LEU A 71 13.63 -5.34 6.82
N SER A 72 12.56 -4.87 6.18
CA SER A 72 11.22 -5.46 6.33
C SER A 72 11.19 -6.89 5.81
N LEU A 73 11.81 -7.16 4.66
CA LEU A 73 11.92 -8.52 4.11
C LEU A 73 12.76 -9.44 5.01
N ALA A 74 13.91 -8.98 5.49
CA ALA A 74 14.80 -9.76 6.37
C ALA A 74 14.10 -10.18 7.68
N ARG A 75 13.16 -9.36 8.16
CA ARG A 75 12.34 -9.62 9.34
C ARG A 75 11.07 -10.44 9.06
N CYS A 76 10.79 -10.76 7.80
CA CYS A 76 9.59 -11.52 7.47
C CYS A 76 9.69 -12.94 8.06
N PRO A 77 8.75 -13.37 8.92
CA PRO A 77 8.71 -14.73 9.41
C PRO A 77 8.52 -15.73 8.28
N GLU A 78 9.12 -16.90 8.39
CA GLU A 78 8.91 -17.98 7.42
C GLU A 78 7.46 -18.45 7.40
N SER A 79 6.81 -18.44 8.57
CA SER A 79 5.41 -18.81 8.78
C SER A 79 4.40 -17.79 8.24
N ALA A 80 4.83 -16.58 7.86
CA ALA A 80 3.93 -15.56 7.34
C ALA A 80 3.16 -16.05 6.11
N ARG A 81 1.82 -15.94 6.15
CA ARG A 81 0.96 -16.21 5.01
C ARG A 81 0.92 -15.04 4.03
N TYR A 82 1.06 -13.82 4.57
CA TYR A 82 1.04 -12.59 3.80
C TYR A 82 2.20 -11.66 4.22
N ALA A 83 2.75 -10.94 3.24
CA ALA A 83 3.74 -9.89 3.49
C ALA A 83 3.37 -8.63 2.71
N VAL A 84 3.21 -7.50 3.39
CA VAL A 84 2.83 -6.21 2.79
C VAL A 84 3.98 -5.23 2.90
N LEU A 85 4.54 -4.83 1.77
CA LEU A 85 5.71 -3.96 1.69
C LEU A 85 5.34 -2.62 1.05
N GLU A 86 5.63 -1.54 1.75
CA GLU A 86 5.51 -0.19 1.20
C GLU A 86 6.79 0.15 0.42
N MET A 87 6.65 0.74 -0.78
CA MET A 87 7.76 1.18 -1.62
C MET A 87 7.61 2.66 -1.97
N GLY A 88 8.57 3.46 -1.52
CA GLY A 88 8.69 4.89 -1.78
C GLY A 88 9.81 5.21 -2.76
N MET A 89 9.81 6.45 -3.25
CA MET A 89 10.87 6.98 -4.10
C MET A 89 10.96 8.50 -3.97
N ASN A 90 12.14 9.03 -4.19
CA ASN A 90 12.40 10.43 -4.47
C ASN A 90 12.84 10.62 -5.94
N HIS A 91 13.46 9.61 -6.55
CA HIS A 91 13.96 9.64 -7.93
C HIS A 91 13.51 8.41 -8.72
N ALA A 92 13.52 8.54 -10.05
CA ALA A 92 13.33 7.39 -10.94
C ALA A 92 14.46 6.35 -10.74
N GLY A 93 14.14 5.07 -10.92
CA GLY A 93 15.09 3.97 -10.74
C GLY A 93 15.15 3.42 -9.32
N GLU A 94 14.49 4.05 -8.33
CA GLU A 94 14.57 3.61 -6.93
C GLU A 94 13.60 2.47 -6.59
N ILE A 95 12.44 2.39 -7.25
CA ILE A 95 11.43 1.35 -6.97
C ILE A 95 11.80 0.01 -7.63
N ALA A 96 12.38 0.03 -8.84
CA ALA A 96 12.71 -1.17 -9.58
C ALA A 96 13.56 -2.18 -8.79
N PRO A 97 14.69 -1.80 -8.16
CA PRO A 97 15.49 -2.73 -7.36
C PRO A 97 14.76 -3.26 -6.13
N LEU A 98 13.89 -2.45 -5.51
CA LEU A 98 13.08 -2.87 -4.38
C LEU A 98 12.05 -3.91 -4.78
N SER A 99 11.37 -3.68 -5.90
CA SER A 99 10.38 -4.60 -6.44
C SER A 99 11.02 -5.94 -6.85
N ARG A 100 12.17 -5.89 -7.54
CA ARG A 100 12.91 -7.11 -7.92
C ARG A 100 13.39 -7.92 -6.73
N LEU A 101 13.79 -7.26 -5.64
CA LEU A 101 14.16 -7.92 -4.40
C LEU A 101 12.94 -8.57 -3.73
N ALA A 102 11.80 -7.87 -3.68
CA ALA A 102 10.59 -8.31 -3.04
C ALA A 102 9.84 -9.40 -3.83
N ARG A 103 9.92 -9.40 -5.16
CA ARG A 103 9.19 -10.29 -6.07
C ARG A 103 7.72 -10.42 -5.67
N PRO A 104 6.93 -9.33 -5.76
CA PRO A 104 5.55 -9.33 -5.29
C PRO A 104 4.64 -10.19 -6.20
N HIS A 105 3.60 -10.77 -5.61
CA HIS A 105 2.48 -11.40 -6.31
C HIS A 105 1.44 -10.37 -6.73
N VAL A 106 1.33 -9.27 -5.97
CA VAL A 106 0.46 -8.13 -6.27
C VAL A 106 1.24 -6.83 -6.11
N ALA A 107 1.21 -5.99 -7.13
CA ALA A 107 1.75 -4.63 -7.09
C ALA A 107 0.62 -3.60 -7.20
N LEU A 108 0.45 -2.78 -6.16
CA LEU A 108 -0.63 -1.82 -6.03
C LEU A 108 -0.10 -0.40 -6.14
N ILE A 109 -0.72 0.40 -7.03
CA ILE A 109 -0.49 1.85 -7.12
C ILE A 109 -1.76 2.58 -6.66
N THR A 110 -1.67 3.28 -5.52
CA THR A 110 -2.83 3.96 -4.91
C THR A 110 -3.32 5.14 -5.75
N THR A 111 -2.43 6.08 -6.01
CA THR A 111 -2.74 7.26 -6.84
C THR A 111 -1.46 7.94 -7.34
N ILE A 112 -1.62 8.81 -8.35
CA ILE A 112 -0.59 9.73 -8.84
C ILE A 112 -1.03 11.15 -8.51
N ALA A 113 -0.20 11.88 -7.78
CA ALA A 113 -0.43 13.26 -7.38
C ALA A 113 0.89 14.06 -7.47
N PRO A 114 0.84 15.40 -7.48
CA PRO A 114 2.00 16.27 -7.70
C PRO A 114 2.92 16.36 -6.47
N VAL A 115 3.39 15.20 -5.96
CA VAL A 115 4.43 15.11 -4.94
C VAL A 115 5.78 14.88 -5.61
N HIS A 116 6.86 15.49 -5.09
CA HIS A 116 8.20 15.44 -5.70
C HIS A 116 8.25 16.02 -7.13
N LEU A 117 7.34 16.96 -7.45
CA LEU A 117 7.24 17.54 -8.80
C LEU A 117 8.52 18.27 -9.20
N GLU A 118 9.25 18.81 -8.24
CA GLU A 118 10.56 19.45 -8.40
C GLU A 118 11.61 18.52 -9.03
N PHE A 119 11.57 17.20 -8.72
CA PHE A 119 12.49 16.21 -9.28
C PHE A 119 12.00 15.61 -10.59
N PHE A 120 10.69 15.50 -10.76
CA PHE A 120 10.10 14.81 -11.92
C PHE A 120 9.60 15.77 -13.02
N GLY A 121 9.25 17.00 -12.69
CA GLY A 121 8.72 18.01 -13.59
C GLY A 121 7.31 17.74 -14.11
N THR A 122 6.85 16.48 -14.22
CA THR A 122 5.50 16.13 -14.71
C THR A 122 4.89 14.93 -13.97
N LEU A 123 3.55 14.90 -13.90
CA LEU A 123 2.81 13.75 -13.36
C LEU A 123 3.05 12.46 -14.16
N ALA A 124 3.28 12.58 -15.46
CA ALA A 124 3.58 11.42 -16.31
C ALA A 124 4.90 10.76 -15.90
N LYS A 125 5.95 11.53 -15.61
CA LYS A 125 7.22 10.98 -15.12
C LYS A 125 7.10 10.36 -13.72
N ILE A 126 6.26 10.93 -12.85
CA ILE A 126 5.94 10.34 -11.55
C ILE A 126 5.23 8.99 -11.74
N ALA A 127 4.29 8.90 -12.67
CA ALA A 127 3.61 7.65 -12.99
C ALA A 127 4.58 6.60 -13.56
N ASP A 128 5.50 6.99 -14.44
CA ASP A 128 6.53 6.08 -14.97
C ASP A 128 7.44 5.54 -13.88
N ALA A 129 7.92 6.40 -12.98
CA ALA A 129 8.77 5.97 -11.87
C ALA A 129 8.02 5.04 -10.89
N LYS A 130 6.73 5.29 -10.63
CA LYS A 130 5.92 4.37 -9.80
C LYS A 130 5.60 3.06 -10.50
N ALA A 131 5.47 3.06 -11.82
CA ALA A 131 5.28 1.85 -12.63
C ALA A 131 6.47 0.88 -12.57
N GLU A 132 7.65 1.33 -12.12
CA GLU A 132 8.80 0.46 -11.84
C GLU A 132 8.47 -0.68 -10.86
N ILE A 133 7.42 -0.52 -10.04
CA ILE A 133 6.95 -1.57 -9.13
C ILE A 133 6.53 -2.84 -9.87
N PHE A 134 6.15 -2.74 -11.14
CA PHE A 134 5.75 -3.87 -11.96
C PHE A 134 6.94 -4.74 -12.41
N LEU A 135 8.17 -4.18 -12.42
CA LEU A 135 9.37 -4.85 -12.93
C LEU A 135 9.85 -6.02 -12.05
N GLY A 136 9.34 -6.15 -10.84
CA GLY A 136 9.66 -7.25 -9.94
C GLY A 136 8.51 -8.21 -9.70
N LEU A 137 7.35 -8.02 -10.33
CA LEU A 137 6.22 -8.93 -10.18
C LEU A 137 6.60 -10.37 -10.56
N GLU A 138 6.09 -11.33 -9.79
CA GLU A 138 6.17 -12.75 -10.17
C GLU A 138 5.46 -12.98 -11.52
N PRO A 139 5.79 -14.04 -12.27
CA PRO A 139 5.24 -14.27 -13.63
C PRO A 139 3.71 -14.22 -13.70
N ASP A 140 3.02 -14.78 -12.69
CA ASP A 140 1.56 -14.74 -12.58
C ASP A 140 1.04 -13.55 -11.74
N GLY A 141 1.90 -12.56 -11.52
CA GLY A 141 1.62 -11.42 -10.68
C GLY A 141 0.57 -10.48 -11.27
N THR A 142 -0.12 -9.77 -10.39
CA THR A 142 -1.20 -8.86 -10.77
C THR A 142 -0.86 -7.41 -10.41
N ALA A 143 -1.08 -6.49 -11.36
CA ALA A 143 -1.05 -5.05 -11.12
C ALA A 143 -2.44 -4.55 -10.70
N VAL A 144 -2.54 -3.82 -9.59
CA VAL A 144 -3.77 -3.18 -9.10
C VAL A 144 -3.61 -1.67 -9.27
N ILE A 145 -4.45 -1.04 -10.09
CA ILE A 145 -4.29 0.34 -10.55
C ILE A 145 -5.59 1.12 -10.36
N ASN A 146 -5.47 2.33 -9.82
CA ASN A 146 -6.59 3.26 -9.71
C ASN A 146 -7.08 3.68 -11.10
N ARG A 147 -8.38 3.44 -11.39
CA ARG A 147 -8.98 3.73 -12.68
C ARG A 147 -9.43 5.18 -12.83
N ASP A 148 -9.59 5.88 -11.73
CA ASP A 148 -10.15 7.23 -11.72
C ASP A 148 -9.07 8.31 -11.95
N ILE A 149 -7.80 7.94 -12.00
CA ILE A 149 -6.70 8.87 -12.27
C ILE A 149 -6.41 9.01 -13.76
N ALA A 150 -6.00 10.19 -14.18
CA ALA A 150 -5.67 10.48 -15.59
C ALA A 150 -4.55 9.57 -16.16
N GLN A 151 -3.65 9.10 -15.29
CA GLN A 151 -2.51 8.24 -15.65
C GLN A 151 -2.87 6.75 -15.78
N PHE A 152 -4.12 6.35 -15.58
CA PHE A 152 -4.54 4.94 -15.67
C PHE A 152 -4.10 4.24 -16.96
N THR A 153 -4.34 4.88 -18.12
CA THR A 153 -3.96 4.30 -19.42
C THR A 153 -2.44 4.16 -19.55
N GLN A 154 -1.68 5.12 -19.05
CA GLN A 154 -0.22 5.07 -19.05
C GLN A 154 0.28 3.92 -18.15
N LEU A 155 -0.21 3.81 -16.91
CA LEU A 155 0.17 2.75 -15.97
C LEU A 155 -0.18 1.36 -16.52
N ARG A 156 -1.36 1.21 -17.14
CA ARG A 156 -1.77 -0.04 -17.80
C ARG A 156 -0.83 -0.41 -18.95
N ARG A 157 -0.38 0.57 -19.73
CA ARG A 157 0.63 0.34 -20.77
C ARG A 157 1.96 -0.12 -20.16
N ARG A 158 2.46 0.55 -19.10
CA ARG A 158 3.68 0.15 -18.39
C ARG A 158 3.60 -1.26 -17.79
N ALA A 159 2.45 -1.65 -17.27
CA ALA A 159 2.24 -3.01 -16.80
C ALA A 159 2.40 -4.03 -17.95
N ARG A 160 1.85 -3.75 -19.13
CA ARG A 160 2.02 -4.60 -20.32
C ARG A 160 3.46 -4.67 -20.79
N GLU A 161 4.17 -3.55 -20.82
CA GLU A 161 5.59 -3.46 -21.18
C GLU A 161 6.47 -4.26 -20.19
N ALA A 162 6.04 -4.37 -18.93
CA ALA A 162 6.67 -5.22 -17.90
C ALA A 162 6.19 -6.68 -17.92
N ASN A 163 5.42 -7.11 -18.94
CA ASN A 163 4.86 -8.45 -19.09
C ASN A 163 3.99 -8.91 -17.91
N VAL A 164 3.26 -7.97 -17.28
CA VAL A 164 2.32 -8.31 -16.20
C VAL A 164 1.15 -9.11 -16.76
N GLY A 165 0.92 -10.31 -16.22
CA GLY A 165 -0.10 -11.25 -16.71
C GLY A 165 -1.53 -10.72 -16.51
N ARG A 166 -1.79 -10.00 -15.43
CA ARG A 166 -3.12 -9.48 -15.09
C ARG A 166 -3.08 -8.06 -14.60
N VAL A 167 -3.98 -7.21 -15.11
CA VAL A 167 -4.22 -5.85 -14.61
C VAL A 167 -5.63 -5.77 -14.07
N VAL A 168 -5.76 -5.39 -12.81
CA VAL A 168 -7.01 -5.15 -12.08
C VAL A 168 -7.13 -3.67 -11.78
N SER A 169 -8.32 -3.13 -11.89
CA SER A 169 -8.60 -1.72 -11.66
C SER A 169 -9.57 -1.50 -10.49
N PHE A 170 -9.40 -0.41 -9.76
CA PHE A 170 -10.31 -0.01 -8.70
C PHE A 170 -10.73 1.45 -8.84
N GLY A 171 -11.89 1.82 -8.30
CA GLY A 171 -12.38 3.19 -8.28
C GLY A 171 -13.89 3.32 -8.47
N GLU A 172 -14.34 4.53 -8.82
CA GLU A 172 -15.75 4.86 -9.08
C GLU A 172 -16.15 4.59 -10.55
N HIS A 173 -15.16 4.49 -11.43
CA HIS A 173 -15.40 4.29 -12.85
C HIS A 173 -16.24 3.01 -13.11
N PRO A 174 -17.31 3.06 -13.94
CA PRO A 174 -18.23 1.94 -14.16
C PRO A 174 -17.58 0.62 -14.63
N LYS A 175 -16.40 0.72 -15.23
CA LYS A 175 -15.62 -0.44 -15.72
C LYS A 175 -14.49 -0.84 -14.75
N ALA A 176 -14.49 -0.39 -13.52
CA ALA A 176 -13.53 -0.84 -12.52
C ALA A 176 -13.88 -2.25 -12.04
N ASP A 177 -12.86 -3.09 -11.83
CA ASP A 177 -13.02 -4.47 -11.35
C ASP A 177 -13.40 -4.51 -9.86
N ALA A 178 -12.91 -3.54 -9.09
CA ALA A 178 -13.34 -3.22 -7.73
C ALA A 178 -13.98 -1.83 -7.74
N ARG A 179 -15.30 -1.79 -7.79
CA ARG A 179 -16.06 -0.58 -8.07
C ARG A 179 -16.83 -0.09 -6.85
N LEU A 180 -16.72 1.22 -6.56
CA LEU A 180 -17.63 1.89 -5.64
C LEU A 180 -19.02 1.98 -6.24
N ILE A 181 -20.04 1.56 -5.50
CA ILE A 181 -21.45 1.77 -5.83
C ILE A 181 -21.96 3.01 -5.11
N LYS A 182 -21.76 3.05 -3.79
CA LYS A 182 -22.22 4.14 -2.93
C LYS A 182 -21.37 4.25 -1.69
N CYS A 183 -21.22 5.44 -1.13
CA CYS A 183 -20.64 5.62 0.20
C CYS A 183 -21.37 6.73 0.97
N ALA A 184 -21.36 6.61 2.30
CA ALA A 184 -21.75 7.67 3.21
C ALA A 184 -20.57 7.95 4.16
N LEU A 185 -20.19 9.23 4.26
CA LEU A 185 -19.16 9.69 5.17
C LEU A 185 -19.82 10.19 6.46
N HIS A 186 -19.35 9.68 7.59
CA HIS A 186 -19.79 10.06 8.92
C HIS A 186 -18.61 10.70 9.69
N PRO A 187 -18.84 11.39 10.82
CA PRO A 187 -17.77 12.04 11.56
C PRO A 187 -16.60 11.12 11.97
N HIS A 188 -16.89 9.84 12.25
CA HIS A 188 -15.90 8.89 12.79
C HIS A 188 -15.73 7.62 11.95
N CYS A 189 -16.47 7.48 10.85
CA CYS A 189 -16.39 6.29 9.99
C CYS A 189 -16.93 6.58 8.60
N SER A 190 -16.81 5.60 7.71
CA SER A 190 -17.45 5.61 6.41
C SER A 190 -18.21 4.29 6.20
N THR A 191 -19.36 4.31 5.55
CA THR A 191 -20.04 3.11 5.06
C THR A 191 -19.93 3.04 3.55
N VAL A 192 -19.72 1.84 3.03
CA VAL A 192 -19.39 1.61 1.63
C VAL A 192 -20.22 0.45 1.09
N GLU A 193 -20.83 0.66 -0.05
CA GLU A 193 -21.41 -0.38 -0.91
C GLU A 193 -20.54 -0.47 -2.15
N ALA A 194 -19.99 -1.65 -2.42
CA ALA A 194 -19.05 -1.86 -3.52
C ALA A 194 -19.30 -3.20 -4.22
N GLN A 195 -18.77 -3.31 -5.44
CA GLN A 195 -18.71 -4.56 -6.18
C GLN A 195 -17.24 -4.94 -6.39
N ILE A 196 -16.83 -6.10 -5.87
CA ILE A 196 -15.47 -6.62 -5.96
C ILE A 196 -15.50 -7.88 -6.83
N PHE A 197 -14.97 -7.79 -8.03
CA PHE A 197 -15.01 -8.88 -9.04
C PHE A 197 -16.41 -9.47 -9.27
N GLY A 198 -17.43 -8.61 -9.23
CA GLY A 198 -18.82 -9.02 -9.40
C GLY A 198 -19.57 -9.36 -8.11
N ALA A 199 -18.88 -9.62 -7.00
CA ALA A 199 -19.51 -9.83 -5.70
C ALA A 199 -19.86 -8.47 -5.05
N GLU A 200 -21.10 -8.30 -4.65
CA GLU A 200 -21.57 -7.13 -3.89
C GLU A 200 -21.18 -7.27 -2.43
N VAL A 201 -20.64 -6.20 -1.86
CA VAL A 201 -20.23 -6.14 -0.46
C VAL A 201 -20.58 -4.79 0.16
N THR A 202 -21.18 -4.83 1.34
CA THR A 202 -21.42 -3.64 2.16
C THR A 202 -20.60 -3.73 3.43
N TYR A 203 -19.80 -2.68 3.71
CA TYR A 203 -18.89 -2.68 4.84
C TYR A 203 -18.69 -1.29 5.43
N LYS A 204 -18.12 -1.27 6.64
CA LYS A 204 -17.74 -0.06 7.36
C LYS A 204 -16.21 0.10 7.35
N ILE A 205 -15.76 1.34 7.22
CA ILE A 205 -14.38 1.74 7.48
C ILE A 205 -14.36 2.52 8.78
N GLY A 206 -13.51 2.15 9.75
CA GLY A 206 -13.43 2.76 11.08
C GLY A 206 -12.81 4.16 11.11
N ALA A 207 -12.65 4.79 9.95
CA ALA A 207 -12.17 6.16 9.80
C ALA A 207 -12.93 6.89 8.69
N PRO A 208 -13.15 8.21 8.80
CA PRO A 208 -13.82 8.99 7.77
C PRO A 208 -12.85 9.36 6.64
N GLY A 209 -13.37 9.53 5.43
CA GLY A 209 -12.61 10.12 4.32
C GLY A 209 -12.77 9.40 3.00
N ARG A 210 -13.07 10.16 1.94
CA ARG A 210 -13.27 9.63 0.59
C ARG A 210 -12.05 8.90 0.03
N HIS A 211 -10.85 9.36 0.37
CA HIS A 211 -9.60 8.70 0.00
C HIS A 211 -9.43 7.31 0.65
N LEU A 212 -9.94 7.12 1.88
CA LEU A 212 -9.95 5.81 2.53
C LEU A 212 -10.97 4.88 1.87
N VAL A 213 -12.13 5.41 1.46
CA VAL A 213 -13.11 4.66 0.67
C VAL A 213 -12.50 4.19 -0.64
N ALA A 214 -11.84 5.06 -1.40
CA ALA A 214 -11.18 4.66 -2.64
C ALA A 214 -10.10 3.59 -2.42
N ASN A 215 -9.24 3.78 -1.41
CA ASN A 215 -8.16 2.82 -1.10
C ASN A 215 -8.70 1.48 -0.58
N SER A 216 -9.85 1.46 0.12
CA SER A 216 -10.46 0.23 0.62
C SER A 216 -10.90 -0.71 -0.52
N LEU A 217 -11.30 -0.18 -1.67
CA LEU A 217 -11.59 -0.99 -2.87
C LEU A 217 -10.34 -1.75 -3.33
N ALA A 218 -9.18 -1.06 -3.37
CA ALA A 218 -7.91 -1.68 -3.71
C ALA A 218 -7.49 -2.73 -2.66
N VAL A 219 -7.74 -2.47 -1.38
CA VAL A 219 -7.47 -3.41 -0.28
C VAL A 219 -8.27 -4.69 -0.46
N LEU A 220 -9.58 -4.58 -0.65
CA LEU A 220 -10.46 -5.75 -0.83
C LEU A 220 -10.14 -6.52 -2.12
N ALA A 221 -9.90 -5.81 -3.23
CA ALA A 221 -9.45 -6.47 -4.46
C ALA A 221 -8.14 -7.22 -4.25
N THR A 222 -7.17 -6.60 -3.57
CA THR A 222 -5.87 -7.24 -3.29
C THR A 222 -6.03 -8.45 -2.36
N ALA A 223 -6.89 -8.36 -1.33
CA ALA A 223 -7.17 -9.48 -0.43
C ALA A 223 -7.69 -10.69 -1.20
N VAL A 224 -8.66 -10.50 -2.09
CA VAL A 224 -9.19 -11.57 -2.95
C VAL A 224 -8.11 -12.14 -3.89
N LEU A 225 -7.27 -11.28 -4.47
CA LEU A 225 -6.19 -11.70 -5.39
C LEU A 225 -5.13 -12.57 -4.71
N VAL A 226 -4.90 -12.39 -3.42
CA VAL A 226 -3.95 -13.23 -2.66
C VAL A 226 -4.63 -14.42 -1.95
N GLY A 227 -5.93 -14.64 -2.21
CA GLY A 227 -6.69 -15.79 -1.71
C GLY A 227 -7.21 -15.63 -0.29
N ALA A 228 -7.32 -14.40 0.22
CA ALA A 228 -7.97 -14.11 1.50
C ALA A 228 -9.49 -14.02 1.34
N ASP A 229 -10.21 -14.29 2.43
CA ASP A 229 -11.67 -14.20 2.48
C ASP A 229 -12.13 -12.75 2.40
N LEU A 230 -13.02 -12.45 1.42
CA LEU A 230 -13.54 -11.11 1.18
C LEU A 230 -14.35 -10.56 2.37
N ALA A 231 -15.16 -11.41 3.02
CA ALA A 231 -16.03 -10.98 4.11
C ALA A 231 -15.20 -10.67 5.37
N LEU A 232 -14.21 -11.51 5.68
CA LEU A 232 -13.28 -11.25 6.79
C LEU A 232 -12.47 -9.99 6.55
N ALA A 233 -11.96 -9.78 5.32
CA ALA A 233 -11.24 -8.58 4.95
C ALA A 233 -12.10 -7.32 5.07
N ALA A 234 -13.36 -7.38 4.62
CA ALA A 234 -14.30 -6.27 4.72
C ALA A 234 -14.65 -5.93 6.17
N LEU A 235 -14.91 -6.95 7.00
CA LEU A 235 -15.18 -6.76 8.44
C LEU A 235 -14.01 -6.12 9.18
N ALA A 236 -12.77 -6.50 8.84
CA ALA A 236 -11.58 -5.96 9.46
C ALA A 236 -11.45 -4.44 9.26
N LEU A 237 -11.90 -3.90 8.13
CA LEU A 237 -11.82 -2.47 7.83
C LEU A 237 -12.63 -1.60 8.81
N ALA A 238 -13.61 -2.15 9.53
CA ALA A 238 -14.31 -1.45 10.60
C ALA A 238 -13.39 -1.09 11.79
N GLU A 239 -12.29 -1.79 11.96
CA GLU A 239 -11.28 -1.56 13.00
C GLU A 239 -10.18 -0.57 12.57
N LEU A 240 -10.21 -0.12 11.29
CA LEU A 240 -9.19 0.79 10.77
C LEU A 240 -9.22 2.13 11.50
N LYS A 241 -8.06 2.54 12.01
CA LYS A 241 -7.87 3.84 12.66
C LYS A 241 -7.00 4.73 11.78
N PRO A 242 -7.13 6.06 11.89
CA PRO A 242 -6.19 6.98 11.26
C PRO A 242 -4.75 6.66 11.70
N VAL A 243 -3.82 6.75 10.76
CA VAL A 243 -2.40 6.57 11.08
C VAL A 243 -1.90 7.79 11.85
N SER A 244 -1.11 7.58 12.90
CA SER A 244 -0.54 8.67 13.71
C SER A 244 0.13 9.73 12.83
N GLY A 245 -0.12 11.00 13.12
CA GLY A 245 0.37 12.14 12.36
C GLY A 245 -0.30 12.35 10.99
N ARG A 246 -1.43 11.67 10.71
CA ARG A 246 -2.17 11.75 9.44
C ARG A 246 -3.68 11.86 9.69
N GLY A 247 -4.11 13.05 10.08
CA GLY A 247 -5.53 13.35 10.32
C GLY A 247 -6.10 12.76 11.60
N VAL A 248 -5.26 12.49 12.61
CA VAL A 248 -5.72 12.02 13.91
C VAL A 248 -6.38 13.17 14.65
N PRO A 249 -7.70 13.08 14.98
CA PRO A 249 -8.34 14.09 15.82
C PRO A 249 -7.92 13.92 17.28
N ILE A 250 -7.48 15.00 17.90
CA ILE A 250 -7.12 15.09 19.33
C ILE A 250 -8.01 16.14 19.97
N GLU A 251 -8.83 15.74 20.93
CA GLU A 251 -9.59 16.68 21.75
C GLU A 251 -8.69 17.21 22.87
N ILE A 252 -8.67 18.53 23.02
CA ILE A 252 -7.94 19.24 24.08
C ILE A 252 -8.92 20.07 24.88
N ASP A 253 -8.97 19.84 26.19
CA ASP A 253 -9.77 20.65 27.10
C ASP A 253 -9.09 22.01 27.34
N LEU A 254 -9.76 23.08 26.97
CA LEU A 254 -9.33 24.46 27.21
C LEU A 254 -10.29 25.16 28.20
N PRO A 255 -9.85 26.21 28.89
CA PRO A 255 -10.70 26.96 29.83
C PRO A 255 -12.00 27.53 29.22
N GLY A 256 -12.07 27.66 27.88
CA GLY A 256 -13.22 28.17 27.14
C GLY A 256 -14.07 27.07 26.47
N GLY A 257 -13.78 25.78 26.71
CA GLY A 257 -14.43 24.62 26.09
C GLY A 257 -13.47 23.75 25.28
N PRO A 258 -13.89 22.55 24.86
CA PRO A 258 -13.02 21.63 24.13
C PRO A 258 -12.63 22.17 22.76
N ALA A 259 -11.38 21.99 22.39
CA ALA A 259 -10.85 22.29 21.05
C ALA A 259 -10.46 20.97 20.34
N LEU A 260 -10.72 20.90 19.04
CA LEU A 260 -10.31 19.79 18.20
C LEU A 260 -9.03 20.15 17.46
N VAL A 261 -7.94 19.42 17.73
CA VAL A 261 -6.69 19.51 16.98
C VAL A 261 -6.62 18.32 16.01
N ILE A 262 -6.32 18.58 14.75
CA ILE A 262 -6.09 17.53 13.76
C ILE A 262 -4.58 17.39 13.57
N ASP A 263 -4.03 16.24 13.97
CA ASP A 263 -2.59 15.96 13.86
C ASP A 263 -2.24 15.53 12.43
N GLU A 264 -1.63 16.43 11.66
CA GLU A 264 -1.05 16.18 10.32
C GLU A 264 0.49 16.33 10.35
N SER A 265 1.12 16.09 11.49
CA SER A 265 2.56 16.35 11.69
C SER A 265 3.47 15.42 10.91
N TYR A 266 3.01 14.22 10.55
CA TYR A 266 3.80 13.28 9.77
C TYR A 266 3.76 13.65 8.28
N ASN A 267 4.92 14.02 7.74
CA ASN A 267 5.06 14.43 6.35
C ASN A 267 4.31 15.72 5.99
N ALA A 268 4.16 16.62 6.98
CA ALA A 268 3.76 18.00 6.72
C ALA A 268 4.86 18.65 5.88
N CYS A 269 4.66 18.76 4.59
CA CYS A 269 5.53 19.53 3.73
C CYS A 269 5.12 21.00 3.89
N LEU A 270 5.90 21.78 4.61
CA LEU A 270 5.87 23.24 4.51
C LEU A 270 6.44 23.59 3.12
N LEU A 271 5.64 23.41 2.09
CA LEU A 271 5.89 24.09 0.85
C LEU A 271 5.41 25.52 1.04
N TYR A 272 6.45 26.31 1.24
CA TYR A 272 6.55 27.73 0.91
C TYR A 272 6.98 28.67 1.93
#